data_8d55ece5b43784010371fe749aaeb501
#
_entry.id   8d55ece5b43784010371fe749aaeb501
#
_cell.length_a   1.000
_cell.length_b   1.000
_cell.length_c   1.000
_cell.angle_alpha   90.00
_cell.angle_beta   90.00
_cell.angle_gamma   90.00
#
_symmetry.space_group_name_H-M   'P 1'
#
loop_
_entity.id
_entity.type
_entity.pdbx_description
1 polymer ?
#
loop_
_entity_poly.entity_id
_entity_poly.type
_entity_poly.pdbx_seq_one_letter_code
_entity_poly.pdbx_strand_id
1 'polypeptide(L)'
;MKNSKKSLMHVLSMSILLSLSSTSFAELVNNPSSGNSGTASLNWSSADASQFLNDEDDEPTPQGSTSVTTTLRGGSAPKIVASAPKIAPIRDTSGYNAQPSVSARAALVMDAQTGEVLYSKNTNASVPIASITKLMTAVVTADARLNMSEEITLEQIDFAGANGKNSSSTLRVGDKMNRAEVLLFALMKSENPAAAALARTYPGGRPAFVAAMNAKARALGMNATHYYESTGLDPRNVSSARDLGILVSTASQYGLIRQFSTTPTYDFNLGYRVLKSNNTNALVRNGGWNINLSKTGYINEAGRCVVMHTTVNSRPAVIVLLGEPSTQARNNDATNLLGWLSNLPKRI
;
A
#
# COMPACT_ATOMS: atom_id res chain seq x y z
N MET A 1 -72.69 28.19 -34.92
CA MET A 1 -73.07 28.34 -33.49
C MET A 1 -72.31 27.31 -32.66
N LYS A 2 -71.65 27.79 -31.60
CA LYS A 2 -71.16 27.10 -30.39
C LYS A 2 -69.85 26.31 -30.53
N ASN A 3 -68.80 27.01 -30.23
CA ASN A 3 -67.87 26.98 -29.03
C ASN A 3 -67.12 25.67 -28.75
N SER A 4 -66.00 25.68 -29.17
CA SER A 4 -64.66 25.52 -28.64
C SER A 4 -64.53 25.40 -27.09
N LYS A 5 -63.91 24.38 -26.59
CA LYS A 5 -63.03 24.44 -25.40
C LYS A 5 -61.77 23.66 -25.67
N LYS A 6 -60.65 24.38 -25.84
CA LYS A 6 -59.31 23.85 -25.83
C LYS A 6 -58.96 23.48 -24.39
N SER A 7 -58.61 22.22 -24.16
CA SER A 7 -57.96 21.78 -22.94
C SER A 7 -56.45 21.81 -23.15
N LEU A 8 -55.79 22.63 -22.36
CA LEU A 8 -54.34 22.82 -22.35
C LEU A 8 -53.73 21.76 -21.42
N MET A 9 -53.14 20.72 -22.02
CA MET A 9 -52.34 19.76 -21.27
C MET A 9 -50.95 20.37 -21.01
N HIS A 10 -50.68 20.68 -19.73
CA HIS A 10 -49.35 21.02 -19.24
C HIS A 10 -48.53 19.74 -19.19
N VAL A 11 -47.54 19.63 -20.09
CA VAL A 11 -46.47 18.65 -19.98
C VAL A 11 -45.49 19.20 -18.95
N LEU A 12 -45.52 18.60 -17.76
CA LEU A 12 -44.53 18.86 -16.72
C LEU A 12 -43.25 18.12 -17.10
N SER A 13 -42.31 18.86 -17.67
CA SER A 13 -40.95 18.35 -17.93
C SER A 13 -40.22 18.26 -16.58
N MET A 14 -40.10 17.04 -16.06
CA MET A 14 -39.30 16.75 -14.87
C MET A 14 -37.86 16.58 -15.31
N SER A 15 -37.09 17.65 -15.27
CA SER A 15 -35.65 17.63 -15.44
C SER A 15 -35.02 16.93 -14.22
N ILE A 16 -34.62 15.67 -14.39
CA ILE A 16 -33.78 14.98 -13.44
C ILE A 16 -32.37 15.60 -13.56
N LEU A 17 -32.04 16.49 -12.61
CA LEU A 17 -30.64 16.86 -12.38
C LEU A 17 -29.94 15.61 -11.79
N LEU A 18 -29.20 14.89 -12.61
CA LEU A 18 -28.14 14.01 -12.11
C LEU A 18 -27.07 14.93 -11.52
N SER A 19 -27.05 15.04 -10.21
CA SER A 19 -25.90 15.54 -9.48
C SER A 19 -24.81 14.46 -9.59
N LEU A 20 -23.89 14.63 -10.56
CA LEU A 20 -22.61 13.97 -10.52
C LEU A 20 -21.89 14.48 -9.27
N SER A 21 -21.88 13.66 -8.21
CA SER A 21 -20.94 13.84 -7.12
C SER A 21 -19.55 13.63 -7.70
N SER A 22 -18.88 14.74 -7.98
CA SER A 22 -17.45 14.74 -8.26
C SER A 22 -16.74 14.22 -7.02
N THR A 23 -16.31 12.95 -7.04
CA THR A 23 -15.29 12.47 -6.14
C THR A 23 -14.06 13.32 -6.40
N SER A 24 -13.78 14.27 -5.51
CA SER A 24 -12.53 15.01 -5.54
C SER A 24 -11.43 14.02 -5.12
N PHE A 25 -10.81 13.42 -6.12
CA PHE A 25 -9.50 12.84 -5.93
C PHE A 25 -8.59 13.96 -5.42
N ALA A 26 -7.80 13.69 -4.38
CA ALA A 26 -6.68 14.53 -4.03
C ALA A 26 -5.75 14.54 -5.26
N GLU A 27 -5.93 15.52 -6.12
CA GLU A 27 -5.11 15.70 -7.31
C GLU A 27 -3.71 16.04 -6.82
N LEU A 28 -2.74 15.16 -7.09
CA LEU A 28 -1.35 15.56 -7.16
C LEU A 28 -1.25 16.53 -8.35
N VAL A 29 -1.51 17.82 -8.09
CA VAL A 29 -1.49 18.84 -9.13
C VAL A 29 -0.05 19.06 -9.56
N ASN A 30 0.38 18.33 -10.58
CA ASN A 30 1.43 18.78 -11.46
C ASN A 30 0.80 19.79 -12.42
N ASN A 31 0.88 21.06 -12.11
CA ASN A 31 0.48 22.13 -13.01
C ASN A 31 1.70 22.60 -13.81
N PRO A 32 1.83 22.29 -15.12
CA PRO A 32 2.95 22.71 -15.92
C PRO A 32 2.61 23.98 -16.71
N SER A 33 2.25 25.09 -16.05
CA SER A 33 2.24 26.39 -16.73
C SER A 33 2.13 27.52 -15.73
N SER A 34 3.24 28.00 -15.34
CA SER A 34 3.68 29.39 -15.07
C SER A 34 4.77 29.35 -14.00
N GLY A 35 5.94 29.91 -14.33
CA GLY A 35 7.12 29.92 -13.51
C GLY A 35 6.91 30.61 -12.17
N ASN A 36 6.55 29.83 -11.19
CA ASN A 36 6.74 30.13 -9.80
C ASN A 36 6.90 28.78 -9.10
N SER A 37 8.02 28.58 -8.41
CA SER A 37 8.37 27.37 -7.69
C SER A 37 7.40 27.15 -6.53
N GLY A 38 6.21 26.66 -6.80
CA GLY A 38 5.24 26.20 -5.81
C GLY A 38 5.66 24.83 -5.32
N THR A 39 6.11 24.75 -4.09
CA THR A 39 6.38 23.50 -3.38
C THR A 39 5.05 22.82 -3.07
N ALA A 40 4.80 21.65 -3.68
CA ALA A 40 3.63 20.86 -3.38
C ALA A 40 3.81 20.25 -1.97
N SER A 41 2.95 20.60 -1.04
CA SER A 41 2.79 19.91 0.24
C SER A 41 1.52 19.06 0.19
N LEU A 42 1.54 17.85 0.75
CA LEU A 42 0.33 17.07 0.95
C LEU A 42 -0.47 17.73 2.08
N ASN A 43 -1.51 18.48 1.72
CA ASN A 43 -2.48 18.98 2.68
C ASN A 43 -3.56 17.92 2.88
N TRP A 44 -3.52 17.26 4.03
CA TRP A 44 -4.52 16.30 4.45
C TRP A 44 -5.48 16.94 5.42
N SER A 45 -6.78 16.91 5.12
CA SER A 45 -7.80 17.10 6.13
C SER A 45 -8.08 15.76 6.83
N SER A 46 -8.62 15.80 8.05
CA SER A 46 -9.05 14.57 8.74
C SER A 46 -10.14 13.81 7.96
N ALA A 47 -10.91 14.50 7.11
CA ALA A 47 -11.89 13.90 6.22
C ALA A 47 -11.22 13.14 5.06
N ASP A 48 -10.15 13.70 4.46
CA ASP A 48 -9.39 13.03 3.40
C ASP A 48 -8.72 11.75 3.90
N ALA A 49 -8.17 11.77 5.11
CA ALA A 49 -7.54 10.59 5.72
C ALA A 49 -8.55 9.44 5.91
N SER A 50 -9.79 9.74 6.28
CA SER A 50 -10.84 8.73 6.51
C SER A 50 -11.25 8.04 5.21
N GLN A 51 -11.32 8.79 4.11
CA GLN A 51 -11.73 8.28 2.80
C GLN A 51 -10.69 7.30 2.20
N PHE A 52 -9.42 7.44 2.54
CA PHE A 52 -8.34 6.59 2.01
C PHE A 52 -7.97 5.39 2.91
N LEU A 53 -8.53 5.33 4.12
CA LEU A 53 -8.21 4.26 5.06
C LEU A 53 -9.07 3.01 4.87
N ASN A 54 -10.31 3.16 4.34
CA ASN A 54 -11.21 2.05 4.07
C ASN A 54 -11.97 2.33 2.76
N ASP A 55 -11.80 1.50 1.73
CA ASP A 55 -12.76 1.37 0.63
C ASP A 55 -13.81 0.31 1.06
N GLU A 56 -14.72 0.68 1.96
CA GLU A 56 -15.95 -0.10 2.17
C GLU A 56 -17.05 0.56 1.32
N ASP A 57 -17.71 -0.24 0.49
CA ASP A 57 -18.92 0.16 -0.26
C ASP A 57 -19.98 0.62 0.73
N ASP A 58 -20.14 1.95 0.88
CA ASP A 58 -21.16 2.55 1.75
C ASP A 58 -22.54 2.52 1.09
N GLU A 59 -23.44 1.74 1.66
CA GLU A 59 -24.86 2.03 1.56
C GLU A 59 -25.21 3.23 2.47
N PRO A 60 -26.05 4.18 2.03
CA PRO A 60 -26.30 5.41 2.79
C PRO A 60 -27.25 5.17 3.97
N THR A 61 -26.77 5.35 5.19
CA THR A 61 -27.63 5.43 6.39
C THR A 61 -27.89 6.88 6.78
N PRO A 62 -29.10 7.22 7.32
CA PRO A 62 -29.54 8.59 7.52
C PRO A 62 -28.89 9.26 8.74
N GLN A 63 -28.67 10.57 8.60
CA GLN A 63 -28.08 11.47 9.59
C GLN A 63 -28.86 11.53 10.89
N GLY A 64 -28.16 11.31 12.00
CA GLY A 64 -28.59 11.68 13.33
C GLY A 64 -27.46 12.37 14.08
N SER A 65 -27.59 13.67 14.34
CA SER A 65 -26.62 14.46 15.10
C SER A 65 -26.70 14.10 16.58
N THR A 66 -25.60 13.62 17.15
CA THR A 66 -25.41 13.55 18.61
C THR A 66 -23.95 13.85 18.97
N SER A 67 -23.77 14.94 19.71
CA SER A 67 -22.49 15.30 20.32
C SER A 67 -22.12 14.31 21.43
N VAL A 68 -21.00 13.63 21.31
CA VAL A 68 -20.47 12.73 22.35
C VAL A 68 -19.20 13.33 22.94
N THR A 69 -19.27 13.69 24.19
CA THR A 69 -18.12 14.06 25.02
C THR A 69 -17.40 12.76 25.44
N THR A 70 -16.18 12.56 24.98
CA THR A 70 -15.42 11.34 25.27
C THR A 70 -14.52 11.55 26.48
N THR A 71 -14.84 10.88 27.58
CA THR A 71 -13.98 10.73 28.75
C THR A 71 -12.99 9.59 28.49
N LEU A 72 -11.68 9.87 28.54
CA LEU A 72 -10.63 8.86 28.38
C LEU A 72 -10.62 7.90 29.58
N ARG A 73 -11.11 6.69 29.38
CA ARG A 73 -10.82 5.52 30.22
C ARG A 73 -10.00 4.53 29.39
N GLY A 74 -8.95 3.97 30.00
CA GLY A 74 -8.01 3.04 29.38
C GLY A 74 -8.69 1.99 28.52
N GLY A 75 -8.51 2.08 27.22
CA GLY A 75 -9.09 1.20 26.22
C GLY A 75 -8.14 0.11 25.79
N SER A 76 -8.58 -1.14 25.88
CA SER A 76 -8.04 -2.28 25.17
C SER A 76 -7.85 -1.96 23.68
N ALA A 77 -6.75 -2.46 23.09
CA ALA A 77 -6.43 -2.29 21.67
C ALA A 77 -7.63 -2.59 20.77
N PRO A 78 -7.86 -1.79 19.70
CA PRO A 78 -9.00 -2.00 18.81
C PRO A 78 -8.95 -3.41 18.20
N LYS A 79 -10.09 -4.12 18.23
CA LYS A 79 -10.25 -5.40 17.53
C LYS A 79 -10.23 -5.13 16.04
N ILE A 80 -9.15 -5.51 15.40
CA ILE A 80 -9.01 -5.44 13.94
C ILE A 80 -9.72 -6.68 13.37
N VAL A 81 -10.87 -6.46 12.74
CA VAL A 81 -11.58 -7.50 11.99
C VAL A 81 -11.34 -7.20 10.50
N ALA A 82 -10.15 -7.57 10.00
CA ALA A 82 -9.99 -7.75 8.58
C ALA A 82 -10.06 -9.26 8.32
N SER A 83 -11.05 -9.71 7.58
CA SER A 83 -11.11 -11.11 7.13
C SER A 83 -9.92 -11.38 6.23
N ALA A 84 -9.09 -12.37 6.59
CA ALA A 84 -8.00 -12.79 5.74
C ALA A 84 -8.54 -13.30 4.41
N PRO A 85 -7.96 -12.89 3.25
CA PRO A 85 -8.35 -13.46 1.98
C PRO A 85 -8.14 -14.99 2.02
N LYS A 86 -9.17 -15.74 1.65
CA LYS A 86 -9.08 -17.20 1.58
C LYS A 86 -8.20 -17.60 0.41
N ILE A 87 -7.01 -18.15 0.69
CA ILE A 87 -6.15 -18.71 -0.35
C ILE A 87 -6.71 -20.06 -0.75
N ALA A 88 -7.20 -20.18 -1.98
CA ALA A 88 -7.67 -21.42 -2.56
C ALA A 88 -6.53 -22.46 -2.70
N PRO A 89 -6.83 -23.76 -2.78
CA PRO A 89 -5.83 -24.76 -3.09
C PRO A 89 -5.23 -24.50 -4.48
N ILE A 90 -3.96 -24.87 -4.65
CA ILE A 90 -3.22 -24.74 -5.91
C ILE A 90 -3.99 -25.51 -6.98
N ARG A 91 -4.47 -24.81 -8.03
CA ARG A 91 -4.93 -25.46 -9.25
C ARG A 91 -3.73 -25.70 -10.15
N ASP A 92 -3.68 -26.90 -10.73
CA ASP A 92 -2.69 -27.21 -11.75
C ASP A 92 -2.99 -26.39 -13.01
N THR A 93 -2.08 -25.44 -13.31
CA THR A 93 -2.14 -24.59 -14.51
C THR A 93 -1.37 -25.19 -15.68
N SER A 94 -1.00 -26.47 -15.62
CA SER A 94 -0.19 -27.17 -16.64
C SER A 94 -0.80 -27.19 -18.04
N GLY A 95 -2.08 -26.82 -18.18
CA GLY A 95 -2.76 -26.65 -19.49
C GLY A 95 -2.55 -25.27 -20.15
N TYR A 96 -2.00 -24.32 -19.44
CA TYR A 96 -1.70 -22.99 -19.98
C TYR A 96 -0.22 -22.88 -20.31
N ASN A 97 0.16 -22.12 -21.34
CA ASN A 97 1.52 -21.86 -21.84
C ASN A 97 2.63 -22.13 -20.84
N ALA A 98 3.76 -22.69 -21.26
CA ALA A 98 4.87 -23.05 -20.40
C ALA A 98 5.11 -22.00 -19.30
N GLN A 99 5.11 -22.44 -18.03
CA GLN A 99 5.35 -21.57 -16.90
C GLN A 99 6.72 -20.90 -17.02
N PRO A 100 6.85 -19.60 -16.73
CA PRO A 100 8.13 -18.91 -16.84
C PRO A 100 9.12 -19.46 -15.80
N SER A 101 10.38 -19.57 -16.18
CA SER A 101 11.47 -19.78 -15.22
C SER A 101 11.83 -18.46 -14.57
N VAL A 102 11.98 -18.44 -13.24
CA VAL A 102 12.44 -17.27 -12.47
C VAL A 102 13.67 -17.60 -11.64
N SER A 103 14.56 -16.60 -11.50
CA SER A 103 15.80 -16.69 -10.73
C SER A 103 15.55 -16.59 -9.22
N ALA A 104 14.41 -16.02 -8.81
CA ALA A 104 14.03 -15.85 -7.41
C ALA A 104 14.15 -17.16 -6.62
N ARG A 105 14.62 -17.08 -5.36
CA ARG A 105 14.66 -18.24 -4.44
C ARG A 105 13.27 -18.73 -4.06
N ALA A 106 12.31 -17.81 -3.91
CA ALA A 106 10.91 -18.13 -3.72
C ALA A 106 10.05 -17.16 -4.55
N ALA A 107 8.98 -17.66 -5.16
CA ALA A 107 8.08 -16.87 -5.98
C ALA A 107 6.63 -17.35 -5.86
N LEU A 108 5.70 -16.40 -5.97
CA LEU A 108 4.26 -16.65 -6.00
C LEU A 108 3.62 -15.74 -7.04
N VAL A 109 2.70 -16.29 -7.84
CA VAL A 109 1.67 -15.51 -8.53
C VAL A 109 0.32 -16.05 -8.09
N MET A 110 -0.55 -15.17 -7.62
CA MET A 110 -1.86 -15.52 -7.09
C MET A 110 -2.91 -14.60 -7.69
N ASP A 111 -4.05 -15.14 -8.07
CA ASP A 111 -5.24 -14.36 -8.39
C ASP A 111 -5.73 -13.67 -7.10
N ALA A 112 -5.74 -12.34 -7.09
CA ALA A 112 -6.02 -11.57 -5.87
C ALA A 112 -7.51 -11.61 -5.47
N GLN A 113 -8.40 -11.99 -6.39
CA GLN A 113 -9.84 -12.07 -6.12
C GLN A 113 -10.25 -13.45 -5.58
N THR A 114 -9.67 -14.54 -6.13
CA THR A 114 -10.04 -15.90 -5.73
C THR A 114 -9.07 -16.51 -4.73
N GLY A 115 -7.85 -15.97 -4.62
CA GLY A 115 -6.76 -16.59 -3.87
C GLY A 115 -6.14 -17.81 -4.57
N GLU A 116 -6.53 -18.09 -5.85
CA GLU A 116 -5.97 -19.19 -6.63
C GLU A 116 -4.48 -18.95 -6.90
N VAL A 117 -3.65 -19.95 -6.64
CA VAL A 117 -2.21 -19.88 -6.93
C VAL A 117 -1.99 -20.30 -8.37
N LEU A 118 -1.51 -19.36 -9.19
CA LEU A 118 -1.24 -19.53 -10.61
C LEU A 118 0.20 -20.00 -10.88
N TYR A 119 1.15 -19.53 -10.07
CA TYR A 119 2.56 -19.90 -10.12
C TYR A 119 3.12 -20.03 -8.71
N SER A 120 3.95 -21.03 -8.47
CA SER A 120 4.57 -21.25 -7.16
C SER A 120 5.98 -21.81 -7.27
N LYS A 121 6.90 -21.24 -6.46
CA LYS A 121 8.26 -21.73 -6.25
C LYS A 121 8.64 -21.49 -4.80
N ASN A 122 8.88 -22.55 -4.02
CA ASN A 122 9.30 -22.47 -2.62
C ASN A 122 8.41 -21.54 -1.74
N THR A 123 7.09 -21.54 -1.97
CA THR A 123 6.18 -20.53 -1.43
C THR A 123 6.03 -20.54 0.08
N ASN A 124 6.34 -21.65 0.75
CA ASN A 124 6.20 -21.81 2.20
C ASN A 124 7.52 -21.57 2.98
N ALA A 125 8.64 -21.36 2.28
CA ALA A 125 9.92 -21.11 2.93
C ALA A 125 9.91 -19.76 3.64
N SER A 126 10.17 -19.76 4.96
CA SER A 126 10.36 -18.55 5.75
C SER A 126 11.77 -18.02 5.51
N VAL A 127 11.89 -16.82 4.95
CA VAL A 127 13.14 -16.17 4.57
C VAL A 127 13.14 -14.70 5.00
N PRO A 128 14.33 -14.07 5.18
CA PRO A 128 14.42 -12.63 5.38
C PRO A 128 13.75 -11.87 4.23
N ILE A 129 13.00 -10.83 4.56
CA ILE A 129 12.16 -10.11 3.57
C ILE A 129 12.59 -8.66 3.34
N ALA A 130 13.60 -8.20 4.05
CA ALA A 130 14.10 -6.83 3.94
C ALA A 130 12.95 -5.80 4.05
N SER A 131 13.02 -4.72 3.28
CA SER A 131 12.05 -3.62 3.31
C SER A 131 10.63 -3.98 2.82
N ILE A 132 10.34 -5.23 2.43
CA ILE A 132 8.95 -5.67 2.28
C ILE A 132 8.21 -5.54 3.62
N THR A 133 8.91 -5.64 4.74
CA THR A 133 8.44 -5.32 6.10
C THR A 133 7.62 -4.04 6.17
N LYS A 134 8.02 -2.99 5.41
CA LYS A 134 7.35 -1.68 5.42
C LYS A 134 5.90 -1.73 4.92
N LEU A 135 5.50 -2.80 4.24
CA LEU A 135 4.11 -3.00 3.88
C LEU A 135 3.25 -3.31 5.12
N MET A 136 3.75 -4.16 6.04
CA MET A 136 3.09 -4.39 7.33
C MET A 136 3.13 -3.13 8.19
N THR A 137 4.24 -2.39 8.17
CA THR A 137 4.35 -1.07 8.84
C THR A 137 3.25 -0.12 8.36
N ALA A 138 2.99 -0.06 7.05
CA ALA A 138 1.93 0.77 6.48
C ALA A 138 0.53 0.30 6.92
N VAL A 139 0.27 -1.01 6.90
CA VAL A 139 -1.02 -1.57 7.35
C VAL A 139 -1.29 -1.25 8.82
N VAL A 140 -0.30 -1.45 9.71
CA VAL A 140 -0.45 -1.13 11.14
C VAL A 140 -0.64 0.37 11.36
N THR A 141 0.07 1.22 10.59
CA THR A 141 -0.09 2.68 10.67
C THR A 141 -1.49 3.10 10.23
N ALA A 142 -2.02 2.51 9.16
CA ALA A 142 -3.38 2.78 8.67
C ALA A 142 -4.45 2.30 9.67
N ASP A 143 -4.31 1.08 10.18
CA ASP A 143 -5.24 0.51 11.18
C ASP A 143 -5.31 1.33 12.47
N ALA A 144 -4.21 2.00 12.83
CA ALA A 144 -4.17 2.84 14.03
C ALA A 144 -5.02 4.11 13.93
N ARG A 145 -5.42 4.52 12.72
CA ARG A 145 -6.24 5.72 12.45
C ARG A 145 -5.71 6.98 13.13
N LEU A 146 -4.38 7.11 13.23
CA LEU A 146 -3.75 8.29 13.79
C LEU A 146 -3.88 9.48 12.83
N ASN A 147 -3.81 10.70 13.40
CA ASN A 147 -3.87 11.91 12.59
C ASN A 147 -2.72 11.96 11.56
N MET A 148 -3.07 11.87 10.27
CA MET A 148 -2.09 11.89 9.17
C MET A 148 -1.48 13.26 8.94
N SER A 149 -2.11 14.33 9.42
CA SER A 149 -1.57 15.70 9.37
C SER A 149 -0.66 16.03 10.55
N GLU A 150 -0.51 15.12 11.53
CA GLU A 150 0.38 15.34 12.67
C GLU A 150 1.84 15.47 12.22
N GLU A 151 2.51 16.55 12.60
CA GLU A 151 3.92 16.76 12.30
C GLU A 151 4.79 15.78 13.09
N ILE A 152 5.66 15.08 12.39
CA ILE A 152 6.67 14.18 12.93
C ILE A 152 8.04 14.79 12.67
N THR A 153 8.83 14.98 13.73
CA THR A 153 10.25 15.31 13.63
C THR A 153 11.05 14.01 13.68
N LEU A 154 11.96 13.83 12.72
CA LEU A 154 12.89 12.69 12.73
C LEU A 154 13.95 12.90 13.81
N GLU A 155 14.14 11.89 14.64
CA GLU A 155 15.09 11.89 15.75
C GLU A 155 16.29 10.98 15.47
N GLN A 156 17.39 11.19 16.19
CA GLN A 156 18.62 10.38 16.07
C GLN A 156 18.32 8.87 16.19
N ILE A 157 17.38 8.50 17.06
CA ILE A 157 16.98 7.10 17.27
C ILE A 157 16.33 6.48 16.03
N ASP A 158 15.73 7.25 15.13
CA ASP A 158 15.11 6.75 13.90
C ASP A 158 16.15 6.30 12.87
N PHE A 159 17.39 6.79 13.00
CA PHE A 159 18.53 6.44 12.15
C PHE A 159 19.35 5.26 12.70
N ALA A 160 19.09 4.84 13.94
CA ALA A 160 19.71 3.66 14.51
C ALA A 160 19.08 2.42 13.88
N GLY A 161 19.73 1.86 12.88
CA GLY A 161 19.32 0.59 12.27
C GLY A 161 19.49 -0.59 13.23
N ALA A 162 18.93 -1.74 12.87
CA ALA A 162 19.14 -2.99 13.60
C ALA A 162 20.65 -3.28 13.74
N ASN A 163 21.11 -3.53 14.94
CA ASN A 163 22.51 -3.78 15.28
C ASN A 163 23.48 -2.62 14.87
N GLY A 164 23.00 -1.37 14.91
CA GLY A 164 23.81 -0.22 14.53
C GLY A 164 24.11 -0.09 13.04
N LYS A 165 23.53 -0.95 12.19
CA LYS A 165 23.64 -0.85 10.74
C LYS A 165 22.87 0.37 10.26
N ASN A 166 23.60 1.43 9.94
CA ASN A 166 23.06 2.63 9.32
C ASN A 166 22.89 2.35 7.82
N SER A 167 21.68 2.34 7.33
CA SER A 167 21.45 2.40 5.88
C SER A 167 21.61 3.84 5.43
N SER A 168 22.23 4.06 4.27
CA SER A 168 22.25 5.38 3.65
C SER A 168 20.83 5.93 3.50
N SER A 169 20.54 7.06 4.12
CA SER A 169 19.28 7.77 4.02
C SER A 169 19.49 9.14 3.42
N THR A 170 18.49 9.61 2.66
CA THR A 170 18.45 11.00 2.19
C THR A 170 17.86 11.95 3.21
N LEU A 171 17.21 11.41 4.25
CA LEU A 171 16.66 12.14 5.38
C LEU A 171 17.75 12.47 6.40
N ARG A 172 17.48 13.45 7.26
CA ARG A 172 18.39 13.92 8.32
C ARG A 172 17.64 14.02 9.66
N VAL A 173 18.38 13.94 10.74
CA VAL A 173 17.86 14.26 12.07
C VAL A 173 17.36 15.71 12.07
N GLY A 174 16.17 15.94 12.59
CA GLY A 174 15.50 17.24 12.62
C GLY A 174 14.62 17.52 11.39
N ASP A 175 14.62 16.68 10.33
CA ASP A 175 13.66 16.81 9.25
C ASP A 175 12.23 16.66 9.80
N LYS A 176 11.34 17.56 9.37
CA LYS A 176 9.95 17.60 9.79
C LYS A 176 9.03 17.40 8.61
N MET A 177 8.02 16.59 8.81
CA MET A 177 6.99 16.32 7.80
C MET A 177 5.75 15.75 8.49
N ASN A 178 4.60 15.81 7.84
CA ASN A 178 3.40 15.19 8.39
C ASN A 178 3.47 13.65 8.30
N ARG A 179 2.64 12.96 9.11
CA ARG A 179 2.62 11.48 9.15
C ARG A 179 2.36 10.84 7.79
N ALA A 180 1.53 11.48 6.93
CA ALA A 180 1.27 10.97 5.58
C ALA A 180 2.54 11.03 4.71
N GLU A 181 3.32 12.10 4.79
CA GLU A 181 4.60 12.21 4.07
C GLU A 181 5.64 11.22 4.60
N VAL A 182 5.68 11.00 5.92
CA VAL A 182 6.54 9.97 6.52
C VAL A 182 6.17 8.59 5.98
N LEU A 183 4.87 8.28 5.87
CA LEU A 183 4.39 7.02 5.29
C LEU A 183 4.71 6.92 3.80
N LEU A 184 4.55 8.01 3.04
CA LEU A 184 4.92 8.08 1.63
C LEU A 184 6.42 7.80 1.42
N PHE A 185 7.29 8.40 2.24
CA PHE A 185 8.74 8.12 2.23
C PHE A 185 9.05 6.65 2.50
N ALA A 186 8.38 6.06 3.50
CA ALA A 186 8.58 4.66 3.86
C ALA A 186 8.17 3.71 2.72
N LEU A 187 7.08 3.99 2.00
CA LEU A 187 6.56 3.13 0.94
C LEU A 187 7.26 3.37 -0.40
N MET A 188 7.30 4.61 -0.88
CA MET A 188 7.80 4.98 -2.21
C MET A 188 9.33 4.88 -2.29
N LYS A 189 10.03 5.57 -1.39
CA LYS A 189 11.49 5.69 -1.36
C LYS A 189 12.16 4.61 -0.51
N SER A 190 11.35 3.89 0.30
CA SER A 190 11.84 2.85 1.22
C SER A 190 12.76 3.38 2.34
N GLU A 191 12.57 4.62 2.77
CA GLU A 191 13.37 5.26 3.82
C GLU A 191 13.19 4.56 5.17
N ASN A 192 14.30 4.12 5.76
CA ASN A 192 14.27 3.42 7.03
C ASN A 192 13.96 4.35 8.22
N PRO A 193 14.53 5.58 8.29
CA PRO A 193 14.17 6.52 9.35
C PRO A 193 12.67 6.84 9.37
N ALA A 194 12.04 6.95 8.20
CA ALA A 194 10.60 7.18 8.11
C ALA A 194 9.80 6.01 8.72
N ALA A 195 10.11 4.77 8.35
CA ALA A 195 9.46 3.59 8.93
C ALA A 195 9.71 3.45 10.45
N ALA A 196 10.90 3.83 10.91
CA ALA A 196 11.26 3.83 12.34
C ALA A 196 10.48 4.90 13.12
N ALA A 197 10.30 6.10 12.54
CA ALA A 197 9.54 7.19 13.13
C ALA A 197 8.06 6.87 13.25
N LEU A 198 7.46 6.20 12.24
CA LEU A 198 6.07 5.69 12.34
C LEU A 198 5.89 4.76 13.53
N ALA A 199 6.84 3.84 13.76
CA ALA A 199 6.79 2.94 14.91
C ALA A 199 7.04 3.65 16.23
N ARG A 200 7.95 4.65 16.26
CA ARG A 200 8.24 5.44 17.48
C ARG A 200 7.05 6.28 17.91
N THR A 201 6.35 6.89 16.94
CA THR A 201 5.20 7.78 17.20
C THR A 201 3.86 7.05 17.31
N TYR A 202 3.89 5.72 17.29
CA TYR A 202 2.72 4.89 17.56
C TYR A 202 2.40 4.88 19.08
N PRO A 203 1.12 4.80 19.50
CA PRO A 203 0.76 4.69 20.91
C PRO A 203 1.45 3.50 21.58
N GLY A 204 2.24 3.75 22.61
CA GLY A 204 3.09 2.75 23.26
C GLY A 204 4.46 2.52 22.59
N GLY A 205 4.77 3.31 21.54
CA GLY A 205 6.08 3.32 20.89
C GLY A 205 6.42 2.05 20.09
N ARG A 206 7.71 1.88 19.77
CA ARG A 206 8.20 0.76 18.95
C ARG A 206 7.82 -0.63 19.46
N PRO A 207 7.89 -0.92 20.79
CA PRO A 207 7.49 -2.26 21.27
C PRO A 207 6.02 -2.57 20.98
N ALA A 208 5.12 -1.60 21.22
CA ALA A 208 3.70 -1.76 20.95
C ALA A 208 3.43 -1.90 19.43
N PHE A 209 4.16 -1.14 18.62
CA PHE A 209 4.07 -1.23 17.15
C PHE A 209 4.46 -2.61 16.63
N VAL A 210 5.60 -3.16 17.07
CA VAL A 210 6.05 -4.51 16.69
C VAL A 210 5.09 -5.58 17.18
N ALA A 211 4.55 -5.43 18.38
CA ALA A 211 3.51 -6.32 18.88
C ALA A 211 2.27 -6.28 17.99
N ALA A 212 1.85 -5.10 17.52
CA ALA A 212 0.74 -4.94 16.58
C ALA A 212 1.03 -5.58 15.21
N MET A 213 2.25 -5.42 14.65
CA MET A 213 2.67 -6.09 13.41
C MET A 213 2.52 -7.61 13.52
N ASN A 214 3.02 -8.21 14.61
CA ASN A 214 2.92 -9.66 14.83
C ASN A 214 1.48 -10.10 15.12
N ALA A 215 0.69 -9.30 15.83
CA ALA A 215 -0.73 -9.58 16.06
C ALA A 215 -1.51 -9.55 14.73
N LYS A 216 -1.25 -8.57 13.85
CA LYS A 216 -1.84 -8.52 12.52
C LYS A 216 -1.44 -9.71 11.66
N ALA A 217 -0.17 -10.10 11.66
CA ALA A 217 0.29 -11.28 10.93
C ALA A 217 -0.47 -12.55 11.38
N ARG A 218 -0.60 -12.77 12.68
CA ARG A 218 -1.39 -13.91 13.21
C ARG A 218 -2.87 -13.81 12.82
N ALA A 219 -3.48 -12.63 12.92
CA ALA A 219 -4.89 -12.44 12.55
C ALA A 219 -5.15 -12.72 11.06
N LEU A 220 -4.17 -12.47 10.19
CA LEU A 220 -4.21 -12.78 8.77
C LEU A 220 -3.84 -14.23 8.44
N GLY A 221 -3.45 -15.06 9.41
CA GLY A 221 -3.00 -16.43 9.18
C GLY A 221 -1.61 -16.56 8.56
N MET A 222 -0.76 -15.53 8.70
CA MET A 222 0.61 -15.48 8.17
C MET A 222 1.56 -16.24 9.13
N ASN A 223 1.47 -17.57 9.13
CA ASN A 223 2.11 -18.44 10.13
C ASN A 223 3.64 -18.58 9.98
N ALA A 224 4.19 -18.26 8.81
CA ALA A 224 5.63 -18.27 8.53
C ALA A 224 6.25 -16.87 8.67
N THR A 225 5.52 -15.90 9.28
CA THR A 225 5.90 -14.49 9.37
C THR A 225 6.19 -14.07 10.80
N HIS A 226 7.31 -13.36 10.97
CA HIS A 226 7.67 -12.75 12.25
C HIS A 226 8.39 -11.42 12.03
N TYR A 227 8.03 -10.40 12.83
CA TYR A 227 8.61 -9.06 12.80
C TYR A 227 9.34 -8.76 14.11
N TYR A 228 10.55 -8.22 14.01
CA TYR A 228 11.37 -7.72 15.12
C TYR A 228 11.41 -6.20 15.15
N GLU A 229 11.23 -5.55 13.99
CA GLU A 229 11.22 -4.10 13.88
C GLU A 229 10.46 -3.65 12.60
N SER A 230 10.30 -2.33 12.41
CA SER A 230 9.42 -1.75 11.38
C SER A 230 10.07 -1.49 10.02
N THR A 231 11.40 -1.62 9.89
CA THR A 231 12.14 -1.19 8.69
C THR A 231 12.49 -2.33 7.73
N GLY A 232 12.75 -3.52 8.25
CA GLY A 232 13.27 -4.69 7.52
C GLY A 232 14.79 -4.70 7.38
N LEU A 233 15.52 -3.92 8.18
CA LEU A 233 16.99 -3.99 8.27
C LEU A 233 17.44 -5.20 9.07
N ASP A 234 16.62 -5.68 9.99
CA ASP A 234 16.91 -6.87 10.78
C ASP A 234 16.56 -8.12 9.97
N PRO A 235 17.54 -9.02 9.70
CA PRO A 235 17.28 -10.24 8.92
C PRO A 235 16.34 -11.23 9.64
N ARG A 236 16.05 -11.03 10.92
CA ARG A 236 15.03 -11.79 11.65
C ARG A 236 13.60 -11.41 11.28
N ASN A 237 13.40 -10.29 10.55
CA ASN A 237 12.13 -10.02 9.88
C ASN A 237 11.96 -11.01 8.73
N VAL A 238 11.19 -12.06 8.96
CA VAL A 238 11.02 -13.17 8.03
C VAL A 238 9.56 -13.35 7.63
N SER A 239 9.36 -13.87 6.43
CA SER A 239 8.05 -14.28 5.92
C SER A 239 8.20 -15.30 4.79
N SER A 240 7.10 -15.90 4.37
CA SER A 240 7.02 -16.75 3.18
C SER A 240 6.37 -16.00 2.00
N ALA A 241 6.63 -16.45 0.78
CA ALA A 241 5.96 -15.88 -0.39
C ALA A 241 4.44 -16.02 -0.32
N ARG A 242 3.94 -17.10 0.29
CA ARG A 242 2.51 -17.32 0.55
C ARG A 242 1.95 -16.28 1.52
N ASP A 243 2.60 -16.06 2.65
CA ASP A 243 2.16 -15.08 3.65
C ASP A 243 2.21 -13.66 3.10
N LEU A 244 3.25 -13.34 2.31
CA LEU A 244 3.32 -12.05 1.63
C LEU A 244 2.24 -11.86 0.58
N GLY A 245 1.77 -12.92 -0.07
CA GLY A 245 0.59 -12.89 -0.92
C GLY A 245 -0.65 -12.42 -0.16
N ILE A 246 -0.86 -12.92 1.05
CA ILE A 246 -1.93 -12.50 1.96
C ILE A 246 -1.77 -11.02 2.35
N LEU A 247 -0.55 -10.63 2.73
CA LEU A 247 -0.27 -9.25 3.14
C LEU A 247 -0.53 -8.26 2.00
N VAL A 248 -0.09 -8.58 0.78
CA VAL A 248 -0.29 -7.72 -0.40
C VAL A 248 -1.78 -7.58 -0.73
N SER A 249 -2.54 -8.68 -0.70
CA SER A 249 -3.99 -8.65 -0.91
C SER A 249 -4.69 -7.81 0.17
N THR A 250 -4.27 -7.92 1.43
CA THR A 250 -4.79 -7.10 2.52
C THR A 250 -4.44 -5.63 2.34
N ALA A 251 -3.16 -5.33 2.08
CA ALA A 251 -2.67 -3.96 1.92
C ALA A 251 -3.28 -3.25 0.70
N SER A 252 -3.65 -4.00 -0.35
CA SER A 252 -4.30 -3.45 -1.54
C SER A 252 -5.72 -2.93 -1.28
N GLN A 253 -6.32 -3.24 -0.15
CA GLN A 253 -7.62 -2.72 0.26
C GLN A 253 -7.53 -1.28 0.80
N TYR A 254 -6.33 -0.81 1.16
CA TYR A 254 -6.12 0.55 1.67
C TYR A 254 -5.74 1.50 0.51
N GLY A 255 -6.63 2.43 0.16
CA GLY A 255 -6.41 3.42 -0.91
C GLY A 255 -5.10 4.19 -0.72
N LEU A 256 -4.81 4.62 0.51
CA LEU A 256 -3.58 5.32 0.87
C LEU A 256 -2.32 4.49 0.57
N ILE A 257 -2.33 3.19 0.88
CA ILE A 257 -1.18 2.31 0.63
C ILE A 257 -0.99 2.09 -0.87
N ARG A 258 -2.08 1.89 -1.63
CA ARG A 258 -2.01 1.81 -3.10
C ARG A 258 -1.37 3.05 -3.66
N GLN A 259 -1.91 4.22 -3.36
CA GLN A 259 -1.42 5.50 -3.87
C GLN A 259 0.05 5.73 -3.54
N PHE A 260 0.44 5.61 -2.27
CA PHE A 260 1.81 5.92 -1.83
C PHE A 260 2.84 4.92 -2.34
N SER A 261 2.49 3.64 -2.44
CA SER A 261 3.41 2.62 -2.95
C SER A 261 3.61 2.67 -4.46
N THR A 262 2.70 3.33 -5.20
CA THR A 262 2.77 3.47 -6.66
C THR A 262 3.01 4.91 -7.14
N THR A 263 3.25 5.85 -6.24
CA THR A 263 3.72 7.20 -6.60
C THR A 263 5.08 7.09 -7.29
N PRO A 264 5.23 7.52 -8.57
CA PRO A 264 6.48 7.34 -9.31
C PRO A 264 7.58 8.25 -8.80
N THR A 265 7.24 9.52 -8.57
CA THR A 265 8.14 10.58 -8.11
C THR A 265 7.40 11.51 -7.16
N TYR A 266 8.09 12.11 -6.22
CA TYR A 266 7.54 13.11 -5.33
C TYR A 266 8.61 14.08 -4.84
N ASP A 267 8.28 15.37 -4.78
CA ASP A 267 9.15 16.42 -4.29
C ASP A 267 8.73 16.80 -2.86
N PHE A 268 9.44 16.26 -1.88
CA PHE A 268 9.19 16.52 -0.46
C PHE A 268 9.74 17.89 -0.05
N ASN A 269 8.86 18.76 0.40
CA ASN A 269 9.25 20.06 0.94
C ASN A 269 9.51 19.94 2.46
N LEU A 270 10.78 20.00 2.86
CA LEU A 270 11.20 19.94 4.25
C LEU A 270 11.39 21.35 4.88
N GLY A 271 10.84 22.39 4.24
CA GLY A 271 10.99 23.77 4.66
C GLY A 271 12.31 24.42 4.20
N TYR A 272 13.43 23.86 4.60
CA TYR A 272 14.78 24.38 4.26
C TYR A 272 15.39 23.74 3.00
N ARG A 273 14.80 22.67 2.49
CA ARG A 273 15.20 22.01 1.25
C ARG A 273 14.04 21.22 0.65
N VAL A 274 14.12 20.99 -0.67
CA VAL A 274 13.23 20.06 -1.37
C VAL A 274 14.00 18.79 -1.72
N LEU A 275 13.44 17.63 -1.33
CA LEU A 275 13.99 16.32 -1.67
C LEU A 275 13.21 15.72 -2.83
N LYS A 276 13.81 15.77 -4.03
CA LYS A 276 13.30 15.02 -5.18
C LYS A 276 13.54 13.53 -4.99
N SER A 277 12.48 12.77 -4.98
CA SER A 277 12.54 11.34 -4.68
C SER A 277 11.80 10.52 -5.72
N ASN A 278 12.34 9.34 -6.03
CA ASN A 278 11.77 8.41 -7.00
C ASN A 278 11.37 7.11 -6.31
N ASN A 279 10.33 6.46 -6.81
CA ASN A 279 9.96 5.11 -6.37
C ASN A 279 11.13 4.14 -6.57
N THR A 280 11.26 3.19 -5.66
CA THR A 280 12.32 2.18 -5.75
C THR A 280 12.07 1.13 -6.84
N ASN A 281 10.81 0.93 -7.27
CA ASN A 281 10.47 0.02 -8.35
C ASN A 281 10.52 0.72 -9.72
N ALA A 282 11.42 0.27 -10.60
CA ALA A 282 11.53 0.80 -11.96
C ALA A 282 10.24 0.59 -12.79
N LEU A 283 9.51 -0.52 -12.57
CA LEU A 283 8.26 -0.78 -13.28
C LEU A 283 7.17 0.24 -12.94
N VAL A 284 7.18 0.77 -11.71
CA VAL A 284 6.30 1.88 -11.31
C VAL A 284 6.74 3.19 -11.96
N ARG A 285 8.05 3.49 -11.93
CA ARG A 285 8.57 4.74 -12.51
C ARG A 285 8.39 4.84 -14.03
N ASN A 286 8.59 3.71 -14.71
CA ASN A 286 8.56 3.67 -16.18
C ASN A 286 7.13 3.53 -16.73
N GLY A 287 6.19 3.07 -15.92
CA GLY A 287 4.83 2.75 -16.35
C GLY A 287 4.76 1.51 -17.26
N GLY A 288 3.68 1.40 -18.03
CA GLY A 288 3.45 0.30 -18.98
C GLY A 288 2.73 -0.91 -18.38
N TRP A 289 2.61 -1.00 -17.05
CA TRP A 289 1.85 -2.02 -16.34
C TRP A 289 0.88 -1.38 -15.35
N ASN A 290 -0.30 -1.96 -15.19
CA ASN A 290 -1.26 -1.51 -14.19
C ASN A 290 -0.88 -2.09 -12.82
N ILE A 291 0.05 -1.42 -12.14
CA ILE A 291 0.53 -1.80 -10.80
C ILE A 291 -0.23 -0.97 -9.78
N ASN A 292 -1.02 -1.63 -8.94
CA ASN A 292 -1.90 -1.01 -7.94
C ASN A 292 -1.24 -0.90 -6.56
N LEU A 293 -0.19 -1.70 -6.31
CA LEU A 293 0.62 -1.66 -5.09
C LEU A 293 2.00 -2.21 -5.40
N SER A 294 3.03 -1.65 -4.82
CA SER A 294 4.40 -2.14 -4.99
C SER A 294 5.25 -1.90 -3.75
N LYS A 295 6.12 -2.87 -3.44
CA LYS A 295 7.21 -2.67 -2.48
C LYS A 295 8.43 -3.49 -2.88
N THR A 296 9.61 -2.87 -2.84
CA THR A 296 10.89 -3.55 -3.05
C THR A 296 11.65 -3.69 -1.74
N GLY A 297 12.56 -4.66 -1.67
CA GLY A 297 13.42 -4.88 -0.52
C GLY A 297 14.81 -5.36 -0.92
N TYR A 298 15.81 -5.04 -0.08
CA TYR A 298 17.15 -5.58 -0.18
C TYR A 298 17.89 -5.45 1.16
N ILE A 299 18.42 -6.54 1.63
CA ILE A 299 19.58 -6.69 2.51
C ILE A 299 20.37 -7.90 1.98
N ASN A 300 21.61 -8.07 2.38
CA ASN A 300 22.45 -9.17 1.89
C ASN A 300 21.81 -10.55 2.14
N GLU A 301 21.22 -10.73 3.32
CA GLU A 301 20.61 -11.99 3.75
C GLU A 301 19.34 -12.32 2.95
N ALA A 302 18.57 -11.29 2.55
CA ALA A 302 17.33 -11.45 1.80
C ALA A 302 17.53 -11.59 0.29
N GLY A 303 18.60 -10.99 -0.28
CA GLY A 303 18.69 -10.74 -1.70
C GLY A 303 17.72 -9.64 -2.15
N ARG A 304 17.53 -9.49 -3.46
CA ARG A 304 16.55 -8.52 -4.00
C ARG A 304 15.17 -9.11 -3.96
N CYS A 305 14.21 -8.32 -3.46
CA CYS A 305 12.82 -8.72 -3.31
C CYS A 305 11.89 -7.70 -3.97
N VAL A 306 10.74 -8.15 -4.43
CA VAL A 306 9.62 -7.30 -4.83
C VAL A 306 8.30 -8.00 -4.58
N VAL A 307 7.32 -7.22 -4.12
CA VAL A 307 5.92 -7.61 -4.12
C VAL A 307 5.11 -6.58 -4.89
N MET A 308 4.07 -7.05 -5.60
CA MET A 308 3.18 -6.20 -6.37
C MET A 308 1.75 -6.74 -6.33
N HIS A 309 0.78 -5.83 -6.29
CA HIS A 309 -0.58 -6.07 -6.75
C HIS A 309 -0.74 -5.40 -8.10
N THR A 310 -1.28 -6.12 -9.07
CA THR A 310 -1.43 -5.65 -10.46
C THR A 310 -2.76 -6.11 -11.02
N THR A 311 -3.19 -5.47 -12.12
CA THR A 311 -4.34 -5.94 -12.91
C THR A 311 -3.87 -6.18 -14.33
N VAL A 312 -3.93 -7.42 -14.79
CA VAL A 312 -3.53 -7.85 -16.16
C VAL A 312 -4.69 -8.59 -16.79
N ASN A 313 -5.14 -8.16 -17.97
CA ASN A 313 -6.29 -8.75 -18.69
C ASN A 313 -7.56 -8.88 -17.81
N SER A 314 -7.89 -7.82 -17.08
CA SER A 314 -9.01 -7.76 -16.11
C SER A 314 -8.86 -8.75 -14.94
N ARG A 315 -7.69 -9.37 -14.77
CA ARG A 315 -7.37 -10.26 -13.65
C ARG A 315 -6.55 -9.50 -12.62
N PRO A 316 -7.06 -9.23 -11.42
CA PRO A 316 -6.25 -8.75 -10.32
C PRO A 316 -5.33 -9.88 -9.84
N ALA A 317 -4.05 -9.60 -9.73
CA ALA A 317 -3.05 -10.59 -9.36
C ALA A 317 -2.03 -10.03 -8.37
N VAL A 318 -1.54 -10.91 -7.50
CA VAL A 318 -0.40 -10.65 -6.61
C VAL A 318 0.82 -11.37 -7.17
N ILE A 319 1.94 -10.67 -7.22
CA ILE A 319 3.25 -11.22 -7.57
C ILE A 319 4.19 -11.00 -6.38
N VAL A 320 4.87 -12.07 -5.97
CA VAL A 320 5.91 -12.06 -4.94
C VAL A 320 7.17 -12.70 -5.51
N LEU A 321 8.30 -12.00 -5.44
CA LEU A 321 9.63 -12.49 -5.79
C LEU A 321 10.59 -12.21 -4.62
N LEU A 322 11.22 -13.26 -4.09
CA LEU A 322 12.14 -13.19 -2.96
C LEU A 322 13.49 -13.81 -3.31
N GLY A 323 14.55 -13.14 -2.90
CA GLY A 323 15.90 -13.69 -3.01
C GLY A 323 16.51 -13.66 -4.40
N GLU A 324 16.20 -12.64 -5.17
CA GLU A 324 16.83 -12.42 -6.47
C GLU A 324 18.30 -12.00 -6.33
N PRO A 325 19.17 -12.47 -7.24
CA PRO A 325 20.60 -12.20 -7.15
C PRO A 325 20.95 -10.74 -7.49
N SER A 326 20.15 -10.07 -8.31
CA SER A 326 20.40 -8.69 -8.73
C SER A 326 19.11 -7.91 -8.96
N THR A 327 19.21 -6.58 -9.02
CA THR A 327 18.10 -5.71 -9.41
C THR A 327 17.61 -6.01 -10.82
N GLN A 328 18.54 -6.32 -11.74
CA GLN A 328 18.19 -6.64 -13.12
C GLN A 328 17.41 -7.97 -13.19
N ALA A 329 17.87 -9.02 -12.49
CA ALA A 329 17.17 -10.31 -12.41
C ALA A 329 15.76 -10.13 -11.85
N ARG A 330 15.61 -9.41 -10.74
CA ARG A 330 14.32 -9.10 -10.14
C ARG A 330 13.36 -8.39 -11.12
N ASN A 331 13.85 -7.39 -11.85
CA ASN A 331 13.03 -6.66 -12.81
C ASN A 331 12.65 -7.53 -14.02
N ASN A 332 13.60 -8.33 -14.51
CA ASN A 332 13.35 -9.26 -15.61
C ASN A 332 12.29 -10.31 -15.23
N ASP A 333 12.46 -10.94 -14.07
CA ASP A 333 11.52 -11.97 -13.60
C ASP A 333 10.13 -11.38 -13.33
N ALA A 334 10.07 -10.17 -12.77
CA ALA A 334 8.79 -9.46 -12.61
C ALA A 334 8.12 -9.18 -13.96
N THR A 335 8.87 -8.71 -14.97
CA THR A 335 8.33 -8.47 -16.33
C THR A 335 7.91 -9.76 -17.01
N ASN A 336 8.71 -10.84 -16.86
CA ASN A 336 8.37 -12.16 -17.42
C ASN A 336 7.06 -12.70 -16.84
N LEU A 337 6.86 -12.57 -15.51
CA LEU A 337 5.61 -12.99 -14.86
C LEU A 337 4.41 -12.13 -15.29
N LEU A 338 4.59 -10.83 -15.44
CA LEU A 338 3.55 -9.92 -15.96
C LEU A 338 3.18 -10.27 -17.41
N GLY A 339 4.19 -10.51 -18.26
CA GLY A 339 3.99 -10.96 -19.65
C GLY A 339 3.32 -12.32 -19.73
N TRP A 340 3.71 -13.27 -18.88
CA TRP A 340 3.04 -14.57 -18.78
C TRP A 340 1.57 -14.43 -18.37
N LEU A 341 1.26 -13.61 -17.35
CA LEU A 341 -0.12 -13.32 -16.93
C LEU A 341 -0.94 -12.71 -18.06
N SER A 342 -0.33 -11.89 -18.94
CA SER A 342 -1.03 -11.27 -20.08
C SER A 342 -1.41 -12.28 -21.16
N ASN A 343 -0.75 -13.45 -21.20
CA ASN A 343 -1.03 -14.54 -22.13
C ASN A 343 -2.02 -15.58 -21.56
N LEU A 344 -2.38 -15.48 -20.27
CA LEU A 344 -3.43 -16.33 -19.71
C LEU A 344 -4.81 -15.92 -20.26
N PRO A 345 -5.76 -16.88 -20.39
CA PRO A 345 -7.11 -16.55 -20.80
C PRO A 345 -7.69 -15.41 -20.00
N LYS A 346 -8.39 -14.49 -20.70
CA LYS A 346 -9.13 -13.44 -20.02
C LYS A 346 -10.11 -14.05 -19.04
N ARG A 347 -10.24 -13.43 -17.89
CA ARG A 347 -11.30 -13.78 -16.95
C ARG A 347 -12.61 -13.23 -17.50
N ILE A 348 -13.58 -14.12 -17.71
CA ILE A 348 -14.95 -13.77 -18.16
C ILE A 348 -15.77 -13.37 -16.95
#